data_93d7dee324958089faf0f3f51b531993
#
_entry.id   93d7dee324958089faf0f3f51b531993
#
_cell.length_a   1.000
_cell.length_b   1.000
_cell.length_c   1.000
_cell.angle_alpha   90.00
_cell.angle_beta   90.00
_cell.angle_gamma   90.00
#
_symmetry.space_group_name_H-M   'P 1'
#
loop_
_entity.id
_entity.type
_entity.pdbx_description
1 polymer ?
#
loop_
_entity_poly.entity_id
_entity_poly.type
_entity_poly.pdbx_seq_one_letter_code
_entity_poly.pdbx_strand_id
1 'polypeptide(L)'
;MGQVGIIIAREFNERVRKKSFIITTILMPILMIGMMAAPTLMMLFAKGEQKTLLVIDESSVVAPQLEGNEDVEYKTVDTALEEARKDMDVFGVLWIGENIVDSPSDVKLYTNSSSSMSLEESITAQIEKVIERERLKRYDIDNLEDIMKDLKASVTMTTYRNDQSE
;
A
#
# COMPACT_ATOMS: atom_id res chain seq x y z
N MET A 1 33.15 45.35 -40.01
CA MET A 1 32.67 44.02 -39.65
C MET A 1 33.24 43.02 -40.64
N GLY A 2 34.03 42.05 -40.15
CA GLY A 2 34.80 41.15 -41.05
C GLY A 2 33.89 40.20 -41.80
N GLN A 3 34.28 39.85 -43.01
CA GLN A 3 33.59 38.91 -43.92
C GLN A 3 33.26 37.58 -43.25
N VAL A 4 34.04 37.14 -42.26
CA VAL A 4 33.84 35.93 -41.47
C VAL A 4 32.57 36.00 -40.63
N GLY A 5 32.21 37.16 -40.04
CA GLY A 5 30.99 37.32 -39.26
C GLY A 5 29.71 37.19 -40.08
N ILE A 6 29.74 37.61 -41.34
CA ILE A 6 28.58 37.48 -42.24
C ILE A 6 28.35 36.05 -42.66
N ILE A 7 29.43 35.29 -42.88
CA ILE A 7 29.35 33.86 -43.23
C ILE A 7 28.82 33.05 -42.06
N ILE A 8 29.31 33.27 -40.85
CA ILE A 8 28.83 32.60 -39.63
C ILE A 8 27.35 32.89 -39.37
N ALA A 9 26.94 34.16 -39.50
CA ALA A 9 25.56 34.57 -39.31
C ALA A 9 24.61 33.92 -40.33
N ARG A 10 25.02 33.77 -41.56
CA ARG A 10 24.26 33.11 -42.63
C ARG A 10 24.15 31.62 -42.38
N GLU A 11 25.22 30.92 -42.07
CA GLU A 11 25.23 29.50 -41.77
C GLU A 11 24.42 29.17 -40.50
N PHE A 12 24.54 30.00 -39.45
CA PHE A 12 23.78 29.85 -38.23
C PHE A 12 22.27 30.01 -38.50
N ASN A 13 21.89 31.03 -39.26
CA ASN A 13 20.50 31.30 -39.57
C ASN A 13 19.87 30.23 -40.45
N GLU A 14 20.63 29.60 -41.37
CA GLU A 14 20.17 28.49 -42.19
C GLU A 14 19.97 27.21 -41.37
N ARG A 15 20.80 26.97 -40.35
CA ARG A 15 20.64 25.76 -39.48
C ARG A 15 19.52 25.93 -38.45
N VAL A 16 19.42 27.11 -37.83
CA VAL A 16 18.37 27.36 -36.78
C VAL A 16 16.97 27.43 -37.40
N ARG A 17 16.84 27.87 -38.66
CA ARG A 17 15.55 27.90 -39.37
C ARG A 17 15.10 26.57 -39.95
N LYS A 18 15.94 25.54 -39.92
CA LYS A 18 15.49 24.20 -40.35
C LYS A 18 14.43 23.68 -39.39
N LYS A 19 13.28 23.29 -39.92
CA LYS A 19 12.15 22.71 -39.14
C LYS A 19 12.63 21.57 -38.23
N SER A 20 13.56 20.76 -38.72
CA SER A 20 14.15 19.67 -37.93
C SER A 20 14.88 20.15 -36.69
N PHE A 21 15.65 21.24 -36.77
CA PHE A 21 16.38 21.83 -35.64
C PHE A 21 15.41 22.37 -34.57
N ILE A 22 14.40 23.13 -35.00
CA ILE A 22 13.38 23.69 -34.09
C ILE A 22 12.60 22.55 -33.39
N ILE A 23 12.18 21.55 -34.16
CA ILE A 23 11.44 20.41 -33.60
C ILE A 23 12.30 19.67 -32.59
N THR A 24 13.56 19.37 -32.92
CA THR A 24 14.44 18.62 -31.99
C THR A 24 14.74 19.44 -30.74
N THR A 25 14.99 20.74 -30.87
CA THR A 25 15.32 21.60 -29.74
C THR A 25 14.17 21.84 -28.80
N ILE A 26 12.93 21.82 -29.29
CA ILE A 26 11.73 21.96 -28.45
C ILE A 26 11.26 20.59 -27.96
N LEU A 27 11.34 19.57 -28.80
CA LEU A 27 10.83 18.23 -28.47
C LEU A 27 11.64 17.53 -27.37
N MET A 28 12.98 17.69 -27.40
CA MET A 28 13.86 17.07 -26.42
C MET A 28 13.55 17.46 -24.97
N PRO A 29 13.44 18.75 -24.59
CA PRO A 29 13.05 19.15 -23.25
C PRO A 29 11.65 18.64 -22.88
N ILE A 30 10.69 18.64 -23.81
CA ILE A 30 9.33 18.14 -23.56
C ILE A 30 9.35 16.64 -23.28
N LEU A 31 10.10 15.86 -24.07
CA LEU A 31 10.29 14.44 -23.83
C LEU A 31 10.97 14.15 -22.48
N MET A 32 11.99 14.94 -22.11
CA MET A 32 12.64 14.80 -20.81
C MET A 32 11.67 15.05 -19.65
N ILE A 33 10.89 16.12 -19.72
CA ILE A 33 9.89 16.45 -18.71
C ILE A 33 8.80 15.35 -18.67
N GLY A 34 8.33 14.92 -19.85
CA GLY A 34 7.34 13.84 -19.96
C GLY A 34 7.84 12.52 -19.35
N MET A 35 9.09 12.14 -19.64
CA MET A 35 9.69 10.92 -19.11
C MET A 35 9.89 10.99 -17.58
N MET A 36 10.17 12.19 -17.06
CA MET A 36 10.31 12.43 -15.62
C MET A 36 8.96 12.48 -14.90
N ALA A 37 7.93 12.98 -15.57
CA ALA A 37 6.58 13.07 -15.04
C ALA A 37 5.77 11.75 -15.16
N ALA A 38 6.13 10.89 -16.11
CA ALA A 38 5.39 9.66 -16.41
C ALA A 38 5.20 8.72 -15.19
N PRO A 39 6.21 8.44 -14.33
CA PRO A 39 6.02 7.61 -13.15
C PRO A 39 5.03 8.22 -12.16
N THR A 40 5.09 9.53 -11.95
CA THR A 40 4.18 10.25 -11.05
C THR A 40 2.75 10.26 -11.57
N LEU A 41 2.58 10.46 -12.88
CA LEU A 41 1.27 10.37 -13.53
C LEU A 41 0.74 8.94 -13.48
N MET A 42 1.56 7.93 -13.74
CA MET A 42 1.15 6.52 -13.57
C MET A 42 0.68 6.25 -12.14
N MET A 43 1.36 6.76 -11.13
CA MET A 43 0.98 6.59 -9.73
C MET A 43 -0.35 7.28 -9.39
N LEU A 44 -0.63 8.45 -9.98
CA LEU A 44 -1.88 9.17 -9.81
C LEU A 44 -3.07 8.51 -10.53
N PHE A 45 -2.82 7.87 -11.68
CA PHE A 45 -3.86 7.21 -12.48
C PHE A 45 -3.98 5.72 -12.18
N ALA A 46 -2.98 5.09 -11.55
CA ALA A 46 -3.03 3.73 -11.06
C ALA A 46 -3.68 3.67 -9.65
N LYS A 47 -4.77 4.41 -9.44
CA LYS A 47 -5.66 4.12 -8.31
C LYS A 47 -6.20 2.71 -8.56
N GLY A 48 -5.61 1.73 -7.88
CA GLY A 48 -6.10 0.36 -7.89
C GLY A 48 -7.55 0.34 -7.39
N GLU A 49 -8.34 -0.59 -7.87
CA GLU A 49 -9.66 -0.84 -7.29
C GLU A 49 -9.49 -1.10 -5.79
N GLN A 50 -10.34 -0.45 -4.99
CA GLN A 50 -10.34 -0.64 -3.54
C GLN A 50 -10.51 -2.13 -3.23
N LYS A 51 -9.58 -2.69 -2.48
CA LYS A 51 -9.57 -4.11 -2.13
C LYS A 51 -10.53 -4.37 -0.99
N THR A 52 -11.54 -5.20 -1.18
CA THR A 52 -12.43 -5.63 -0.11
C THR A 52 -11.82 -6.80 0.63
N LEU A 53 -11.61 -6.68 1.94
CA LEU A 53 -11.21 -7.73 2.86
C LEU A 53 -12.37 -8.12 3.76
N LEU A 54 -12.73 -9.40 3.74
CA LEU A 54 -13.65 -9.95 4.75
C LEU A 54 -12.87 -10.17 6.05
N VAL A 55 -13.43 -9.71 7.16
CA VAL A 55 -12.80 -9.83 8.48
C VAL A 55 -13.62 -10.80 9.34
N ILE A 56 -12.99 -11.88 9.75
CA ILE A 56 -13.51 -12.82 10.74
C ILE A 56 -12.70 -12.60 12.01
N ASP A 57 -13.32 -11.99 13.01
CA ASP A 57 -12.69 -11.64 14.27
C ASP A 57 -13.34 -12.40 15.42
N GLU A 58 -12.73 -13.51 15.81
CA GLU A 58 -13.21 -14.33 16.94
C GLU A 58 -13.05 -13.62 18.28
N SER A 59 -12.12 -12.64 18.38
CA SER A 59 -11.95 -11.83 19.59
C SER A 59 -13.02 -10.77 19.77
N SER A 60 -13.67 -10.36 18.69
CA SER A 60 -14.62 -9.23 18.62
C SER A 60 -14.02 -7.87 19.05
N VAL A 61 -12.69 -7.77 19.14
CA VAL A 61 -11.99 -6.58 19.65
C VAL A 61 -11.37 -5.77 18.51
N VAL A 62 -10.88 -6.45 17.49
CA VAL A 62 -10.08 -5.83 16.43
C VAL A 62 -10.95 -5.29 15.30
N ALA A 63 -11.90 -6.07 14.80
CA ALA A 63 -12.72 -5.70 13.65
C ALA A 63 -13.43 -4.34 13.80
N PRO A 64 -13.99 -3.96 14.96
CA PRO A 64 -14.65 -2.65 15.13
C PRO A 64 -13.68 -1.46 15.09
N GLN A 65 -12.38 -1.71 15.21
CA GLN A 65 -11.33 -0.68 15.28
C GLN A 65 -10.48 -0.60 14.01
N LEU A 66 -10.72 -1.49 13.03
CA LEU A 66 -10.05 -1.42 11.73
C LEU A 66 -10.63 -0.29 10.89
N GLU A 67 -9.77 0.58 10.42
CA GLU A 67 -10.12 1.71 9.58
C GLU A 67 -9.75 1.42 8.13
N GLY A 68 -10.76 1.41 7.24
CA GLY A 68 -10.54 1.33 5.79
C GLY A 68 -9.90 2.62 5.26
N ASN A 69 -9.29 2.53 4.10
CA ASN A 69 -8.69 3.66 3.39
C ASN A 69 -9.02 3.61 1.88
N GLU A 70 -8.34 4.42 1.06
CA GLU A 70 -8.55 4.42 -0.39
C GLU A 70 -8.18 3.08 -1.06
N ASP A 71 -7.32 2.30 -0.44
CA ASP A 71 -6.78 1.04 -0.98
C ASP A 71 -7.52 -0.19 -0.46
N VAL A 72 -8.09 -0.14 0.76
CA VAL A 72 -8.73 -1.28 1.40
C VAL A 72 -10.03 -0.91 2.12
N GLU A 73 -11.04 -1.75 1.97
CA GLU A 73 -12.29 -1.73 2.71
C GLU A 73 -12.40 -3.02 3.55
N TYR A 74 -12.71 -2.89 4.83
CA TYR A 74 -12.94 -4.03 5.73
C TYR A 74 -14.43 -4.29 5.88
N LYS A 75 -14.83 -5.54 5.68
CA LYS A 75 -16.22 -6.00 5.89
C LYS A 75 -16.22 -7.14 6.91
N THR A 76 -16.72 -6.87 8.11
CA THR A 76 -16.87 -7.90 9.14
C THR A 76 -17.96 -8.87 8.75
N VAL A 77 -17.64 -10.16 8.82
CA VAL A 77 -18.57 -11.26 8.53
C VAL A 77 -18.56 -12.28 9.67
N ASP A 78 -19.73 -12.85 9.94
CA ASP A 78 -19.90 -13.92 10.92
C ASP A 78 -20.15 -15.26 10.18
N THR A 79 -19.16 -15.63 9.36
CA THR A 79 -19.21 -16.81 8.50
C THR A 79 -18.02 -17.70 8.83
N ALA A 80 -18.17 -19.00 8.67
CA ALA A 80 -17.05 -19.93 8.84
C ALA A 80 -15.91 -19.60 7.85
N LEU A 81 -14.66 -19.67 8.31
CA LEU A 81 -13.47 -19.35 7.52
C LEU A 81 -13.45 -20.09 6.17
N GLU A 82 -13.79 -21.37 6.17
CA GLU A 82 -13.81 -22.21 4.96
C GLU A 82 -14.85 -21.76 3.92
N GLU A 83 -15.92 -21.12 4.36
CA GLU A 83 -16.95 -20.57 3.49
C GLU A 83 -16.53 -19.19 2.95
N ALA A 84 -16.03 -18.31 3.80
CA ALA A 84 -15.54 -16.99 3.41
C ALA A 84 -14.37 -17.06 2.40
N ARG A 85 -13.48 -18.06 2.52
CA ARG A 85 -12.37 -18.28 1.59
C ARG A 85 -12.78 -18.67 0.17
N LYS A 86 -14.02 -19.13 -0.02
CA LYS A 86 -14.56 -19.49 -1.35
C LYS A 86 -15.08 -18.29 -2.13
N ASP A 87 -15.24 -17.16 -1.46
CA ASP A 87 -15.67 -15.92 -2.10
C ASP A 87 -14.52 -15.35 -2.93
N MET A 88 -14.62 -15.50 -4.25
CA MET A 88 -13.62 -15.02 -5.21
C MET A 88 -13.84 -13.57 -5.63
N ASP A 89 -14.95 -12.95 -5.23
CA ASP A 89 -15.30 -11.57 -5.57
C ASP A 89 -14.61 -10.55 -4.63
N VAL A 90 -14.00 -11.05 -3.55
CA VAL A 90 -13.24 -10.22 -2.60
C VAL A 90 -11.73 -10.41 -2.76
N PHE A 91 -10.95 -9.45 -2.29
CA PHE A 91 -9.50 -9.56 -2.30
C PHE A 91 -9.00 -10.70 -1.42
N GLY A 92 -9.64 -10.91 -0.27
CA GLY A 92 -9.28 -11.98 0.65
C GLY A 92 -10.03 -11.93 1.97
N VAL A 93 -9.59 -12.79 2.89
CA VAL A 93 -10.17 -12.96 4.23
C VAL A 93 -9.07 -12.76 5.27
N LEU A 94 -9.30 -11.84 6.20
CA LEU A 94 -8.47 -11.63 7.38
C LEU A 94 -9.13 -12.38 8.55
N TRP A 95 -8.46 -13.40 9.05
CA TRP A 95 -8.89 -14.15 10.23
C TRP A 95 -8.08 -13.76 11.45
N ILE A 96 -8.75 -13.51 12.56
CA ILE A 96 -8.17 -13.07 13.83
C ILE A 96 -8.69 -14.01 14.92
N GLY A 97 -7.78 -14.62 15.65
CA GLY A 97 -8.10 -15.58 16.70
C GLY A 97 -8.65 -14.93 17.98
N GLU A 98 -9.36 -15.72 18.77
CA GLU A 98 -10.03 -15.29 20.00
C GLU A 98 -9.07 -14.64 21.01
N ASN A 99 -7.84 -15.17 21.14
CA ASN A 99 -6.86 -14.72 22.13
C ASN A 99 -5.83 -13.72 21.57
N ILE A 100 -6.18 -12.96 20.57
CA ILE A 100 -5.25 -12.06 19.84
C ILE A 100 -4.49 -11.10 20.75
N VAL A 101 -5.10 -10.64 21.84
CA VAL A 101 -4.48 -9.71 22.78
C VAL A 101 -3.29 -10.34 23.51
N ASP A 102 -3.39 -11.62 23.84
CA ASP A 102 -2.36 -12.37 24.56
C ASP A 102 -1.42 -13.13 23.61
N SER A 103 -1.95 -13.53 22.43
CA SER A 103 -1.24 -14.27 21.39
C SER A 103 -1.25 -13.50 20.05
N PRO A 104 -0.41 -12.48 19.87
CA PRO A 104 -0.43 -11.58 18.70
C PRO A 104 -0.12 -12.26 17.36
N SER A 105 0.38 -13.50 17.37
CA SER A 105 0.67 -14.28 16.17
C SER A 105 -0.57 -15.00 15.58
N ASP A 106 -1.72 -14.90 16.24
CA ASP A 106 -2.93 -15.62 15.83
C ASP A 106 -3.76 -14.80 14.82
N VAL A 107 -3.06 -14.37 13.77
CA VAL A 107 -3.60 -13.62 12.63
C VAL A 107 -3.20 -14.30 11.33
N LYS A 108 -4.16 -14.48 10.43
CA LYS A 108 -3.93 -15.08 9.11
C LYS A 108 -4.66 -14.28 8.03
N LEU A 109 -3.93 -13.97 6.97
CA LEU A 109 -4.50 -13.34 5.78
C LEU A 109 -4.53 -14.34 4.64
N TYR A 110 -5.72 -14.64 4.13
CA TYR A 110 -5.96 -15.48 2.96
C TYR A 110 -6.32 -14.59 1.77
N THR A 111 -5.58 -14.65 0.67
CA THR A 111 -5.77 -13.77 -0.48
C THR A 111 -6.08 -14.54 -1.75
N ASN A 112 -6.94 -13.98 -2.59
CA ASN A 112 -7.26 -14.50 -3.92
C ASN A 112 -6.31 -13.96 -4.99
N SER A 113 -5.50 -12.94 -4.66
CA SER A 113 -4.50 -12.33 -5.55
C SER A 113 -3.24 -11.97 -4.76
N SER A 114 -2.20 -11.51 -5.47
CA SER A 114 -0.95 -11.11 -4.81
C SER A 114 -1.18 -9.94 -3.86
N SER A 115 -0.79 -10.13 -2.60
CA SER A 115 -0.74 -9.06 -1.61
C SER A 115 0.50 -8.19 -1.81
N SER A 116 0.40 -6.92 -1.50
CA SER A 116 1.57 -6.03 -1.42
C SER A 116 2.07 -5.97 0.01
N MET A 117 3.39 -5.88 0.17
CA MET A 117 4.01 -5.73 1.49
C MET A 117 3.45 -4.51 2.25
N SER A 118 3.19 -3.40 1.56
CA SER A 118 2.62 -2.20 2.16
C SER A 118 1.21 -2.41 2.73
N LEU A 119 0.40 -3.24 2.08
CA LEU A 119 -0.92 -3.60 2.58
C LEU A 119 -0.82 -4.46 3.84
N GLU A 120 0.04 -5.47 3.82
CA GLU A 120 0.27 -6.36 4.97
C GLU A 120 0.82 -5.59 6.18
N GLU A 121 1.78 -4.70 5.96
CA GLU A 121 2.32 -3.81 7.00
C GLU A 121 1.25 -2.87 7.56
N SER A 122 0.39 -2.30 6.72
CA SER A 122 -0.70 -1.43 7.15
C SER A 122 -1.72 -2.17 8.03
N ILE A 123 -2.12 -3.39 7.63
CA ILE A 123 -3.04 -4.23 8.41
C ILE A 123 -2.40 -4.58 9.75
N THR A 124 -1.15 -5.05 9.72
CA THR A 124 -0.39 -5.45 10.91
C THR A 124 -0.29 -4.29 11.91
N ALA A 125 0.10 -3.11 11.44
CA ALA A 125 0.22 -1.92 12.29
C ALA A 125 -1.10 -1.50 12.94
N GLN A 126 -2.23 -1.65 12.24
CA GLN A 126 -3.54 -1.38 12.82
C GLN A 126 -3.87 -2.38 13.93
N ILE A 127 -3.64 -3.67 13.69
CA ILE A 127 -3.90 -4.74 14.67
C ILE A 127 -2.99 -4.56 15.90
N GLU A 128 -1.71 -4.30 15.71
CA GLU A 128 -0.76 -4.02 16.80
C GLU A 128 -1.24 -2.86 17.68
N LYS A 129 -1.68 -1.76 17.06
CA LYS A 129 -2.20 -0.60 17.76
C LYS A 129 -3.46 -0.91 18.58
N VAL A 130 -4.32 -1.79 18.09
CA VAL A 130 -5.50 -2.25 18.83
C VAL A 130 -5.10 -3.10 20.01
N ILE A 131 -4.19 -4.08 19.82
CA ILE A 131 -3.68 -4.94 20.89
C ILE A 131 -3.02 -4.11 21.99
N GLU A 132 -2.15 -3.18 21.61
CA GLU A 132 -1.47 -2.29 22.56
C GLU A 132 -2.48 -1.49 23.40
N ARG A 133 -3.53 -0.96 22.75
CA ARG A 133 -4.60 -0.24 23.43
C ARG A 133 -5.38 -1.12 24.41
N GLU A 134 -5.70 -2.35 24.03
CA GLU A 134 -6.41 -3.30 24.88
C GLU A 134 -5.54 -3.76 26.06
N ARG A 135 -4.25 -3.97 25.85
CA ARG A 135 -3.30 -4.26 26.92
C ARG A 135 -3.18 -3.08 27.88
N LEU A 136 -3.09 -1.86 27.35
CA LEU A 136 -3.03 -0.64 28.17
C LEU A 136 -4.22 -0.50 29.12
N LYS A 137 -5.42 -0.91 28.70
CA LYS A 137 -6.62 -0.89 29.56
C LYS A 137 -6.51 -1.81 30.78
N ARG A 138 -5.64 -2.82 30.74
CA ARG A 138 -5.45 -3.79 31.84
C ARG A 138 -4.53 -3.29 32.94
N TYR A 139 -3.78 -2.20 32.68
CA TYR A 139 -2.76 -1.71 33.63
C TYR A 139 -3.25 -0.50 34.40
N ASP A 140 -2.97 -0.53 35.74
CA ASP A 140 -3.07 0.65 36.59
C ASP A 140 -1.73 1.43 36.53
N ILE A 141 -1.75 2.75 36.47
CA ILE A 141 -0.68 3.62 35.94
C ILE A 141 0.65 3.60 36.73
N ASP A 142 0.75 2.87 37.82
CA ASP A 142 1.88 2.96 38.76
C ASP A 142 3.18 2.25 38.33
N ASN A 143 3.22 1.44 37.22
CA ASN A 143 4.38 0.69 36.77
C ASN A 143 4.70 0.91 35.28
N LEU A 144 5.09 2.13 34.93
CA LEU A 144 5.27 2.54 33.53
C LEU A 144 6.34 1.74 32.76
N GLU A 145 7.42 1.30 33.40
CA GLU A 145 8.50 0.53 32.72
C GLU A 145 8.08 -0.90 32.37
N ASP A 146 7.37 -1.57 33.24
CA ASP A 146 6.82 -2.91 32.99
C ASP A 146 5.71 -2.86 31.94
N ILE A 147 4.90 -1.83 31.98
CA ILE A 147 3.85 -1.53 31.01
C ILE A 147 4.43 -1.34 29.61
N MET A 148 5.46 -0.51 29.46
CA MET A 148 6.10 -0.26 28.14
C MET A 148 6.75 -1.50 27.54
N LYS A 149 7.21 -2.43 28.36
CA LYS A 149 7.81 -3.69 27.88
C LYS A 149 6.76 -4.69 27.39
N ASP A 150 5.62 -4.71 28.08
CA ASP A 150 4.52 -5.65 27.80
C ASP A 150 3.56 -5.12 26.73
N LEU A 151 3.55 -3.82 26.49
CA LEU A 151 2.75 -3.17 25.45
C LEU A 151 3.24 -3.46 24.02
N LYS A 152 4.54 -3.74 23.84
CA LYS A 152 5.06 -4.04 22.50
C LYS A 152 4.46 -5.34 21.97
N ALA A 153 3.49 -5.20 21.09
CA ALA A 153 2.94 -6.29 20.32
C ALA A 153 3.74 -6.45 19.01
N SER A 154 4.05 -7.69 18.65
CA SER A 154 4.54 -8.02 17.31
C SER A 154 3.56 -8.98 16.69
N VAL A 155 2.88 -8.52 15.63
CA VAL A 155 1.96 -9.35 14.88
C VAL A 155 2.73 -10.07 13.78
N THR A 156 2.73 -11.39 13.81
CA THR A 156 3.22 -12.21 12.70
C THR A 156 2.01 -12.66 11.88
N MET A 157 1.82 -12.02 10.74
CA MET A 157 0.76 -12.38 9.80
C MET A 157 1.30 -13.38 8.78
N THR A 158 0.62 -14.51 8.64
CA THR A 158 0.94 -15.49 7.58
C THR A 158 -0.06 -15.31 6.45
N THR A 159 0.46 -15.02 5.26
CA THR A 159 -0.35 -14.85 4.04
C THR A 159 -0.40 -16.16 3.28
N TYR A 160 -1.60 -16.61 2.98
CA TYR A 160 -1.86 -17.79 2.17
C TYR A 160 -2.56 -17.40 0.88
N ARG A 161 -2.11 -17.97 -0.22
CA ARG A 161 -2.74 -17.83 -1.53
C ARG A 161 -3.71 -19.00 -1.76
N ASN A 162 -4.95 -18.69 -2.09
CA ASN A 162 -6.00 -19.72 -2.24
C ASN A 162 -5.85 -20.59 -3.52
N ASP A 163 -5.02 -20.13 -4.48
CA ASP A 163 -4.76 -20.85 -5.75
C ASP A 163 -3.70 -21.96 -5.62
N GLN A 164 -3.00 -22.02 -4.50
CA GLN A 164 -2.09 -23.14 -4.21
C GLN A 164 -2.86 -24.22 -3.45
N SER A 165 -3.60 -25.04 -4.19
CA SER A 165 -4.05 -26.33 -3.66
C SER A 165 -2.82 -27.20 -3.41
N GLU A 166 -2.70 -27.73 -2.20
CA GLU A 166 -1.76 -28.76 -1.82
C GLU A 166 -1.73 -29.92 -2.80
#